data_cbb6ae72adda8b26404f025c0096f346
#
_entry.id   cbb6ae72adda8b26404f025c0096f346
#
_cell.length_a   1.000
_cell.length_b   1.000
_cell.length_c   1.000
_cell.angle_alpha   90.00
_cell.angle_beta   90.00
_cell.angle_gamma   90.00
#
_symmetry.space_group_name_H-M   'P 1'
#
loop_
_entity.id
_entity.type
_entity.pdbx_description
1 polymer ?
#
loop_
_entity_poly.entity_id
_entity_poly.type
_entity_poly.pdbx_seq_one_letter_code
_entity_poly.pdbx_strand_id
1 'polypeptide(L)'
;ITESKENEKVVRSVDFDALRQELSDHVVEGPKERYQFTWPDKNKARVLANTPTTMTLRPCREESVDFDTTKNLYIEGDNLEVLKILRETYLGKVKMIYIDPPYNTGNDFVYDDDYSMSVEDYSKISGENDDYGNRLFHNVSSNGRFHTDWLNMIYPRLKIAKDLLSDDGAIFIHI
;
A
#
# COMPACT_ATOMS: atom_id res chain seq x y z
N ILE A 1 -22.97 6.41 -14.14
CA ILE A 1 -21.94 6.15 -15.14
C ILE A 1 -22.28 7.01 -16.34
N THR A 2 -21.41 7.94 -16.67
CA THR A 2 -21.52 8.78 -17.87
C THR A 2 -20.65 8.21 -18.98
N GLU A 3 -21.15 8.25 -20.21
CA GLU A 3 -20.39 7.87 -21.40
C GLU A 3 -19.95 9.16 -22.13
N SER A 4 -18.64 9.30 -22.32
CA SER A 4 -18.05 10.36 -23.16
C SER A 4 -17.31 9.73 -24.34
N LYS A 5 -17.25 10.46 -25.45
CA LYS A 5 -16.46 10.03 -26.62
C LYS A 5 -15.16 10.81 -26.64
N GLU A 6 -14.04 10.12 -26.45
CA GLU A 6 -12.71 10.64 -26.72
C GLU A 6 -12.06 9.80 -27.82
N ASN A 7 -11.60 10.44 -28.88
CA ASN A 7 -10.93 9.80 -30.02
C ASN A 7 -11.65 8.55 -30.56
N GLU A 8 -12.96 8.64 -30.83
CA GLU A 8 -13.82 7.55 -31.31
C GLU A 8 -13.98 6.35 -30.35
N LYS A 9 -13.42 6.39 -29.16
CA LYS A 9 -13.66 5.37 -28.13
C LYS A 9 -14.69 5.86 -27.12
N VAL A 10 -15.63 4.97 -26.77
CA VAL A 10 -16.57 5.23 -25.68
C VAL A 10 -15.83 5.00 -24.36
N VAL A 11 -15.62 6.07 -23.60
CA VAL A 11 -15.05 6.00 -22.25
C VAL A 11 -16.20 6.05 -21.25
N ARG A 12 -16.26 5.03 -20.39
CA ARG A 12 -17.20 4.99 -19.28
C ARG A 12 -16.53 5.54 -18.02
N SER A 13 -17.09 6.59 -17.48
CA SER A 13 -16.63 7.19 -16.24
C SER A 13 -17.73 7.19 -15.19
N VAL A 14 -17.34 7.18 -13.92
CA VAL A 14 -18.27 7.35 -12.81
C VAL A 14 -18.45 8.83 -12.55
N ASP A 15 -19.68 9.29 -12.64
CA ASP A 15 -20.05 10.62 -12.18
C ASP A 15 -20.06 10.62 -10.64
N PHE A 16 -18.99 11.13 -10.07
CA PHE A 16 -18.83 11.16 -8.61
C PHE A 16 -19.74 12.19 -7.94
N ASP A 17 -20.16 13.23 -8.64
CA ASP A 17 -21.06 14.24 -8.07
C ASP A 17 -22.49 13.69 -8.00
N ALA A 18 -22.95 13.01 -9.05
CA ALA A 18 -24.19 12.28 -9.02
C ALA A 18 -24.19 11.15 -7.96
N LEU A 19 -23.09 10.42 -7.86
CA LEU A 19 -22.96 9.37 -6.84
C LEU A 19 -22.99 9.94 -5.42
N ARG A 20 -22.39 11.10 -5.18
CA ARG A 20 -22.45 11.79 -3.88
C ARG A 20 -23.85 12.22 -3.51
N GLN A 21 -24.60 12.76 -4.46
CA GLN A 21 -26.01 13.20 -4.25
C GLN A 21 -26.89 12.01 -3.87
N GLU A 22 -26.67 10.85 -4.47
CA GLU A 22 -27.41 9.61 -4.16
C GLU A 22 -27.03 8.99 -2.80
N LEU A 23 -25.82 9.24 -2.31
CA LEU A 23 -25.32 8.62 -1.08
C LEU A 23 -25.54 9.48 0.19
N SER A 24 -25.92 10.75 0.06
CA SER A 24 -26.06 11.65 1.20
C SER A 24 -27.03 12.80 0.93
N ASP A 25 -27.96 12.99 1.85
CA ASP A 25 -28.86 14.15 1.86
C ASP A 25 -28.14 15.47 2.17
N HIS A 26 -26.88 15.38 2.66
CA HIS A 26 -26.05 16.52 3.01
C HIS A 26 -24.65 16.36 2.42
N VAL A 27 -24.42 16.93 1.24
CA VAL A 27 -23.10 16.98 0.61
C VAL A 27 -22.30 18.16 1.17
N VAL A 28 -21.21 17.88 1.85
CA VAL A 28 -20.23 18.90 2.24
C VAL A 28 -19.32 19.18 1.05
N GLU A 29 -19.58 20.28 0.34
CA GLU A 29 -18.75 20.71 -0.78
C GLU A 29 -17.50 21.45 -0.29
N GLY A 30 -16.37 21.02 -0.85
CA GLY A 30 -15.11 21.75 -0.85
C GLY A 30 -14.18 21.54 0.35
N PRO A 31 -12.94 21.98 0.20
CA PRO A 31 -11.92 21.84 1.25
C PRO A 31 -12.01 22.91 2.34
N LYS A 32 -13.03 23.77 2.33
CA LYS A 32 -13.04 25.06 3.03
C LYS A 32 -12.94 24.95 4.55
N GLU A 33 -13.20 23.80 5.17
CA GLU A 33 -13.21 23.67 6.63
C GLU A 33 -12.58 22.36 7.14
N ARG A 34 -11.88 21.62 6.29
CA ARG A 34 -11.22 20.38 6.71
C ARG A 34 -9.72 20.50 6.59
N TYR A 35 -9.03 20.44 7.71
CA TYR A 35 -7.61 20.20 7.73
C TYR A 35 -7.31 18.81 7.17
N GLN A 36 -6.53 18.73 6.11
CA GLN A 36 -6.13 17.48 5.50
C GLN A 36 -4.61 17.39 5.44
N PHE A 37 -4.06 16.32 5.97
CA PHE A 37 -2.67 15.97 5.72
C PHE A 37 -2.56 15.41 4.30
N THR A 38 -1.92 16.16 3.41
CA THR A 38 -1.77 15.81 2.01
C THR A 38 -0.33 15.95 1.53
N TRP A 39 0.04 15.17 0.54
CA TRP A 39 1.36 15.19 -0.12
C TRP A 39 1.21 14.75 -1.58
N PRO A 40 2.21 15.00 -2.47
CA PRO A 40 2.21 14.51 -3.84
C PRO A 40 2.03 12.98 -3.90
N ASP A 41 1.22 12.50 -4.84
CA ASP A 41 0.90 11.09 -5.08
C ASP A 41 0.12 10.36 -3.95
N LYS A 42 -0.39 11.04 -2.94
CA LYS A 42 -1.24 10.42 -1.90
C LYS A 42 -2.41 9.61 -2.49
N ASN A 43 -3.04 10.11 -3.55
CA ASN A 43 -4.12 9.39 -4.22
C ASN A 43 -3.63 8.11 -4.90
N LYS A 44 -2.44 8.13 -5.50
CA LYS A 44 -1.81 6.95 -6.09
C LYS A 44 -1.53 5.89 -5.01
N ALA A 45 -0.94 6.29 -3.89
CA ALA A 45 -0.70 5.40 -2.74
C ALA A 45 -2.01 4.79 -2.19
N ARG A 46 -3.10 5.57 -2.18
CA ARG A 46 -4.42 5.07 -1.79
C ARG A 46 -4.98 4.03 -2.76
N VAL A 47 -4.81 4.25 -4.06
CA VAL A 47 -5.21 3.30 -5.10
C VAL A 47 -4.40 2.02 -4.97
N LEU A 48 -3.09 2.12 -4.78
CA LEU A 48 -2.17 0.99 -4.60
C LEU A 48 -2.62 0.06 -3.46
N ALA A 49 -3.03 0.61 -2.31
CA ALA A 49 -3.57 -0.17 -1.20
C ALA A 49 -4.85 -0.95 -1.55
N ASN A 50 -5.63 -0.45 -2.51
CA ASN A 50 -6.89 -1.06 -2.93
C ASN A 50 -6.76 -1.93 -4.19
N THR A 51 -5.61 -1.91 -4.85
CA THR A 51 -5.36 -2.74 -6.03
C THR A 51 -5.24 -4.21 -5.60
N PRO A 52 -6.05 -5.11 -6.17
CA PRO A 52 -5.96 -6.54 -5.86
C PRO A 52 -4.58 -7.11 -6.20
N THR A 53 -4.13 -8.07 -5.40
CA THR A 53 -2.95 -8.87 -5.72
C THR A 53 -3.33 -10.10 -6.54
N THR A 54 -2.42 -10.54 -7.41
CA THR A 54 -2.51 -11.82 -8.12
C THR A 54 -1.65 -12.90 -7.46
N MET A 55 -0.96 -12.55 -6.38
CA MET A 55 -0.08 -13.47 -5.66
C MET A 55 -0.86 -14.38 -4.71
N THR A 56 -0.23 -15.49 -4.32
CA THR A 56 -0.76 -16.44 -3.36
C THR A 56 0.33 -16.96 -2.45
N LEU A 57 -0.05 -17.36 -1.23
CA LEU A 57 0.88 -18.01 -0.30
C LEU A 57 1.13 -19.46 -0.72
N ARG A 58 2.39 -19.88 -0.60
CA ARG A 58 2.82 -21.26 -0.83
C ARG A 58 3.35 -21.85 0.48
N PRO A 59 2.81 -22.97 0.97
CA PRO A 59 3.36 -23.65 2.13
C PRO A 59 4.79 -24.15 1.85
N CYS A 60 5.72 -23.87 2.77
CA CYS A 60 7.08 -24.39 2.76
C CYS A 60 7.25 -25.37 3.92
N ARG A 61 6.90 -26.64 3.69
CA ARG A 61 6.91 -27.69 4.74
C ARG A 61 8.33 -28.06 5.17
N GLU A 62 9.27 -27.99 4.23
CA GLU A 62 10.66 -28.39 4.46
C GLU A 62 11.37 -27.48 5.47
N GLU A 63 10.97 -26.20 5.52
CA GLU A 63 11.55 -25.20 6.43
C GLU A 63 10.69 -24.92 7.66
N SER A 64 9.53 -25.58 7.75
CA SER A 64 8.60 -25.36 8.85
C SER A 64 8.83 -26.32 10.00
N VAL A 65 8.71 -25.82 11.23
CA VAL A 65 8.72 -26.62 12.45
C VAL A 65 7.28 -26.90 12.87
N ASP A 66 6.96 -28.16 13.09
CA ASP A 66 5.63 -28.61 13.53
C ASP A 66 4.49 -28.08 12.65
N PHE A 67 4.66 -28.11 11.32
CA PHE A 67 3.79 -27.50 10.34
C PHE A 67 2.29 -27.82 10.54
N ASP A 68 1.95 -29.07 10.87
CA ASP A 68 0.56 -29.50 10.98
C ASP A 68 -0.09 -29.15 12.33
N THR A 69 0.69 -28.76 13.33
CA THR A 69 0.22 -28.49 14.71
C THR A 69 0.42 -27.06 15.19
N THR A 70 1.38 -26.34 14.61
CA THR A 70 1.64 -24.93 14.95
C THR A 70 0.46 -24.04 14.56
N LYS A 71 0.25 -23.00 15.35
CA LYS A 71 -0.69 -21.90 15.02
C LYS A 71 0.05 -20.62 14.65
N ASN A 72 1.39 -20.66 14.65
CA ASN A 72 2.22 -19.53 14.25
C ASN A 72 2.47 -19.58 12.75
N LEU A 73 2.49 -18.42 12.11
CA LEU A 73 2.81 -18.27 10.69
C LEU A 73 4.03 -17.35 10.56
N TYR A 74 4.99 -17.78 9.75
CA TYR A 74 6.03 -16.94 9.19
C TYR A 74 5.75 -16.81 7.70
N ILE A 75 5.64 -15.59 7.20
CA ILE A 75 5.33 -15.33 5.80
C ILE A 75 6.47 -14.48 5.23
N GLU A 76 7.10 -14.99 4.20
CA GLU A 76 8.22 -14.39 3.51
C GLU A 76 7.78 -13.83 2.15
N GLY A 77 8.19 -12.58 1.85
CA GLY A 77 7.85 -11.91 0.61
C GLY A 77 7.61 -10.42 0.77
N ASP A 78 7.19 -9.76 -0.30
CA ASP A 78 6.81 -8.34 -0.25
C ASP A 78 5.66 -8.12 0.74
N ASN A 79 5.90 -7.27 1.73
CA ASN A 79 4.94 -7.08 2.82
C ASN A 79 3.65 -6.39 2.39
N LEU A 80 3.65 -5.54 1.34
CA LEU A 80 2.44 -4.93 0.82
C LEU A 80 1.53 -5.99 0.16
N GLU A 81 2.12 -6.88 -0.65
CA GLU A 81 1.39 -7.97 -1.28
C GLU A 81 0.89 -8.99 -0.25
N VAL A 82 1.71 -9.31 0.76
CA VAL A 82 1.30 -10.18 1.88
C VAL A 82 0.11 -9.58 2.64
N LEU A 83 0.14 -8.29 2.96
CA LEU A 83 -0.98 -7.60 3.62
C LEU A 83 -2.27 -7.66 2.80
N LYS A 84 -2.19 -7.51 1.47
CA LYS A 84 -3.35 -7.64 0.57
C LYS A 84 -3.93 -9.05 0.59
N ILE A 85 -3.08 -10.09 0.59
CA ILE A 85 -3.51 -11.49 0.71
C ILE A 85 -4.19 -11.73 2.06
N LEU A 86 -3.57 -11.27 3.14
CA LEU A 86 -4.10 -11.45 4.50
C LEU A 86 -5.44 -10.75 4.71
N ARG A 87 -5.72 -9.66 3.99
CA ARG A 87 -7.00 -8.94 4.10
C ARG A 87 -8.20 -9.85 3.80
N GLU A 88 -8.06 -10.81 2.89
CA GLU A 88 -9.15 -11.74 2.53
C GLU A 88 -9.56 -12.64 3.71
N THR A 89 -8.65 -13.00 4.59
CA THR A 89 -8.89 -13.96 5.67
C THR A 89 -8.87 -13.37 7.08
N TYR A 90 -8.15 -12.26 7.26
CA TYR A 90 -7.91 -11.65 8.57
C TYR A 90 -8.53 -10.25 8.74
N LEU A 91 -9.45 -9.84 7.85
CA LEU A 91 -10.18 -8.59 7.98
C LEU A 91 -10.83 -8.47 9.37
N GLY A 92 -10.48 -7.43 10.12
CA GLY A 92 -11.04 -7.17 11.45
C GLY A 92 -10.70 -8.21 12.52
N LYS A 93 -9.64 -9.03 12.35
CA LYS A 93 -9.32 -10.15 13.27
C LYS A 93 -8.02 -10.00 14.02
N VAL A 94 -7.14 -9.12 13.60
CA VAL A 94 -5.82 -8.96 14.21
C VAL A 94 -5.92 -8.11 15.47
N LYS A 95 -5.46 -8.64 16.58
CA LYS A 95 -5.53 -7.96 17.87
C LYS A 95 -4.41 -6.95 18.09
N MET A 96 -3.23 -7.25 17.58
CA MET A 96 -2.06 -6.39 17.73
C MET A 96 -1.19 -6.46 16.47
N ILE A 97 -0.73 -5.29 16.02
CA ILE A 97 0.27 -5.14 14.99
C ILE A 97 1.43 -4.37 15.59
N TYR A 98 2.65 -4.88 15.42
CA TYR A 98 3.88 -4.21 15.82
C TYR A 98 4.80 -4.14 14.61
N ILE A 99 5.25 -2.94 14.24
CA ILE A 99 6.14 -2.72 13.10
C ILE A 99 7.28 -1.80 13.44
N ASP A 100 8.40 -2.01 12.78
CA ASP A 100 9.61 -1.22 12.83
C ASP A 100 10.00 -0.83 11.39
N PRO A 101 9.35 0.17 10.80
CA PRO A 101 9.62 0.60 9.43
C PRO A 101 10.86 1.47 9.35
N PRO A 102 11.40 1.76 8.14
CA PRO A 102 12.43 2.76 7.96
C PRO A 102 12.02 4.11 8.58
N TYR A 103 12.94 4.79 9.26
CA TYR A 103 12.66 6.01 10.05
C TYR A 103 12.72 7.30 9.23
N ASN A 104 13.05 7.21 7.96
CA ASN A 104 13.22 8.38 7.09
C ASN A 104 14.31 9.35 7.56
N THR A 105 15.44 8.82 7.98
CA THR A 105 16.59 9.59 8.52
C THR A 105 17.52 10.14 7.44
N GLY A 106 17.32 9.75 6.19
CA GLY A 106 18.18 10.13 5.06
C GLY A 106 19.23 9.08 4.70
N ASN A 107 19.31 8.01 5.48
CA ASN A 107 20.16 6.84 5.23
C ASN A 107 19.37 5.54 5.06
N ASP A 108 18.05 5.65 5.12
CA ASP A 108 17.17 4.51 5.03
C ASP A 108 16.87 4.14 3.57
N PHE A 109 16.65 2.86 3.34
CA PHE A 109 16.09 2.36 2.10
C PHE A 109 14.56 2.37 2.18
N VAL A 110 13.92 2.72 1.09
CA VAL A 110 12.46 2.60 0.91
C VAL A 110 12.16 1.71 -0.28
N TYR A 111 11.04 1.01 -0.23
CA TYR A 111 10.58 0.19 -1.36
C TYR A 111 10.07 1.08 -2.48
N ASP A 112 10.42 0.73 -3.71
CA ASP A 112 9.85 1.33 -4.91
C ASP A 112 8.62 0.51 -5.33
N ASP A 113 7.46 0.97 -4.90
CA ASP A 113 6.18 0.31 -5.21
C ASP A 113 5.61 0.76 -6.58
N ASP A 114 6.40 1.44 -7.41
CA ASP A 114 5.96 1.92 -8.73
C ASP A 114 6.23 0.88 -9.82
N TYR A 115 5.26 0.03 -10.10
CA TYR A 115 5.32 -1.02 -11.13
C TYR A 115 5.23 -0.51 -12.58
N SER A 116 5.36 0.79 -12.84
CA SER A 116 5.20 1.38 -14.16
C SER A 116 6.48 1.41 -15.00
N MET A 117 7.62 0.94 -14.49
CA MET A 117 8.87 0.89 -15.25
C MET A 117 9.05 -0.39 -16.07
N SER A 118 9.61 -0.24 -17.29
CA SER A 118 9.99 -1.40 -18.10
C SER A 118 11.20 -2.14 -17.48
N VAL A 119 11.26 -3.46 -17.70
CA VAL A 119 12.38 -4.30 -17.22
C VAL A 119 13.75 -3.80 -17.70
N GLU A 120 13.81 -3.10 -18.84
CA GLU A 120 15.05 -2.54 -19.42
C GLU A 120 15.50 -1.24 -18.73
N ASP A 121 14.57 -0.41 -18.28
CA ASP A 121 14.89 0.76 -17.48
C ASP A 121 15.28 0.38 -16.06
N TYR A 122 14.71 -0.71 -15.57
CA TYR A 122 15.00 -1.33 -14.28
C TYR A 122 16.47 -1.74 -14.14
N SER A 123 17.06 -2.33 -15.17
CA SER A 123 18.47 -2.81 -15.14
C SER A 123 19.49 -1.67 -15.18
N LYS A 124 19.13 -0.49 -15.66
CA LYS A 124 20.05 0.67 -15.82
C LYS A 124 20.18 1.54 -14.57
N ILE A 125 19.19 1.48 -13.67
CA ILE A 125 19.15 2.29 -12.45
C ILE A 125 19.46 1.42 -11.22
N SER A 126 19.84 0.15 -11.40
CA SER A 126 20.01 -0.84 -10.34
C SER A 126 21.03 -0.41 -9.30
N GLY A 127 20.51 0.17 -8.27
CA GLY A 127 21.05 0.13 -6.94
C GLY A 127 20.78 -1.20 -6.29
N GLU A 128 20.67 -1.48 -5.17
CA GLU A 128 20.51 -2.74 -4.47
C GLU A 128 19.07 -3.26 -4.60
N ASN A 129 18.92 -4.54 -4.88
CA ASN A 129 17.66 -5.26 -4.74
C ASN A 129 17.66 -5.95 -3.38
N ASP A 130 16.47 -6.20 -2.83
CA ASP A 130 16.35 -7.11 -1.70
C ASP A 130 16.54 -8.57 -2.16
N ASP A 131 16.55 -9.51 -1.23
CA ASP A 131 16.75 -10.94 -1.51
C ASP A 131 15.62 -11.54 -2.40
N TYR A 132 14.53 -10.81 -2.60
CA TYR A 132 13.37 -11.19 -3.44
C TYR A 132 13.35 -10.50 -4.80
N GLY A 133 14.34 -9.65 -5.09
CA GLY A 133 14.44 -8.91 -6.34
C GLY A 133 13.63 -7.61 -6.36
N ASN A 134 13.04 -7.18 -5.22
CA ASN A 134 12.40 -5.87 -5.13
C ASN A 134 13.47 -4.78 -5.07
N ARG A 135 13.21 -3.71 -5.79
CA ARG A 135 14.12 -2.58 -5.81
C ARG A 135 14.04 -1.78 -4.53
N LEU A 136 15.20 -1.59 -3.91
CA LEU A 136 15.40 -0.63 -2.84
C LEU A 136 16.11 0.60 -3.39
N PHE A 137 15.66 1.79 -3.05
CA PHE A 137 16.42 3.00 -3.34
C PHE A 137 16.73 3.77 -2.05
N HIS A 138 17.89 4.37 -2.05
CA HIS A 138 18.35 5.16 -0.91
C HIS A 138 17.63 6.51 -0.89
N ASN A 139 16.79 6.74 0.11
CA ASN A 139 16.03 7.97 0.26
C ASN A 139 16.86 9.02 1.01
N VAL A 140 17.70 9.73 0.28
CA VAL A 140 18.60 10.75 0.86
C VAL A 140 17.87 12.05 1.15
N SER A 141 18.28 12.76 2.20
CA SER A 141 17.67 14.03 2.63
C SER A 141 17.74 15.14 1.59
N SER A 142 18.65 15.06 0.62
CA SER A 142 18.74 15.99 -0.51
C SER A 142 17.70 15.74 -1.61
N ASN A 143 16.98 14.62 -1.55
CA ASN A 143 15.90 14.34 -2.48
C ASN A 143 14.73 15.29 -2.23
N GLY A 144 14.31 16.06 -3.22
CA GLY A 144 13.14 16.96 -3.12
C GLY A 144 11.82 16.24 -2.80
N ARG A 145 11.77 14.91 -2.96
CA ARG A 145 10.65 14.03 -2.62
C ARG A 145 10.87 13.24 -1.33
N PHE A 146 11.85 13.55 -0.55
CA PHE A 146 12.30 12.81 0.62
C PHE A 146 11.17 12.31 1.53
N HIS A 147 10.30 13.21 1.97
CA HIS A 147 9.14 12.85 2.79
C HIS A 147 8.03 12.17 1.97
N THR A 148 7.85 12.60 0.74
CA THR A 148 6.82 12.07 -0.17
C THR A 148 7.04 10.59 -0.47
N ASP A 149 8.26 10.19 -0.78
CA ASP A 149 8.58 8.82 -1.14
C ASP A 149 8.41 7.88 0.06
N TRP A 150 8.84 8.31 1.25
CA TRP A 150 8.57 7.57 2.48
C TRP A 150 7.08 7.44 2.79
N LEU A 151 6.32 8.55 2.65
CA LEU A 151 4.87 8.55 2.89
C LEU A 151 4.14 7.66 1.90
N ASN A 152 4.54 7.64 0.64
CA ASN A 152 3.94 6.78 -0.38
C ASN A 152 4.23 5.30 -0.13
N MET A 153 5.38 4.97 0.44
CA MET A 153 5.73 3.60 0.86
C MET A 153 4.94 3.16 2.09
N ILE A 154 4.89 3.97 3.16
CA ILE A 154 4.30 3.54 4.43
C ILE A 154 2.75 3.59 4.43
N TYR A 155 2.16 4.57 3.74
CA TYR A 155 0.72 4.81 3.80
C TYR A 155 -0.14 3.63 3.32
N PRO A 156 0.12 2.97 2.17
CA PRO A 156 -0.68 1.83 1.73
C PRO A 156 -0.60 0.66 2.71
N ARG A 157 0.55 0.44 3.35
CA ARG A 157 0.76 -0.60 4.36
C ARG A 157 -0.06 -0.35 5.61
N LEU A 158 -0.01 0.87 6.14
CA LEU A 158 -0.80 1.27 7.31
C LEU A 158 -2.30 1.24 7.02
N LYS A 159 -2.71 1.60 5.81
CA LYS A 159 -4.12 1.55 5.41
C LYS A 159 -4.67 0.12 5.46
N ILE A 160 -3.93 -0.84 4.91
CA ILE A 160 -4.35 -2.25 4.96
C ILE A 160 -4.22 -2.81 6.38
N ALA A 161 -3.15 -2.48 7.10
CA ALA A 161 -2.98 -2.88 8.49
C ALA A 161 -4.17 -2.46 9.37
N LYS A 162 -4.70 -1.25 9.15
CA LYS A 162 -5.94 -0.79 9.82
C LYS A 162 -7.13 -1.69 9.51
N ASP A 163 -7.29 -2.14 8.25
CA ASP A 163 -8.39 -3.02 7.87
C ASP A 163 -8.29 -4.41 8.53
N LEU A 164 -7.08 -4.86 8.85
CA LEU A 164 -6.83 -6.13 9.54
C LEU A 164 -7.15 -6.07 11.03
N LEU A 165 -7.01 -4.90 11.67
CA LEU A 165 -7.23 -4.75 13.11
C LEU A 165 -8.70 -4.98 13.48
N SER A 166 -8.91 -5.72 14.59
CA SER A 166 -10.21 -5.77 15.25
C SER A 166 -10.59 -4.42 15.87
N ASP A 167 -11.86 -4.22 16.18
CA ASP A 167 -12.37 -2.95 16.75
C ASP A 167 -11.64 -2.52 18.03
N ASP A 168 -11.15 -3.50 18.80
CA ASP A 168 -10.36 -3.32 20.02
C ASP A 168 -8.88 -3.64 19.83
N GLY A 169 -8.42 -3.70 18.57
CA GLY A 169 -7.04 -3.95 18.20
C GLY A 169 -6.18 -2.70 18.29
N ALA A 170 -4.87 -2.88 18.42
CA ALA A 170 -3.88 -1.81 18.50
C ALA A 170 -2.72 -2.02 17.52
N ILE A 171 -2.20 -0.92 16.97
CA ILE A 171 -0.96 -0.91 16.20
C ILE A 171 0.11 -0.11 16.94
N PHE A 172 1.31 -0.66 17.00
CA PHE A 172 2.51 0.00 17.53
C PHE A 172 3.51 0.17 16.40
N ILE A 173 3.95 1.40 16.21
CA ILE A 173 4.91 1.77 15.16
C ILE A 173 6.10 2.41 15.86
N HIS A 174 7.26 1.75 15.73
CA HIS A 174 8.51 2.27 16.24
C HIS A 174 9.12 3.19 15.18
N ILE A 175 9.28 4.49 15.49
CA ILE A 175 9.85 5.53 14.62
C ILE A 175 10.65 6.55 15.41
#